data_5e0c1cddb80d263b09dd65705c5cb374
#
_entry.id   5e0c1cddb80d263b09dd65705c5cb374
#
_cell.length_a   1.000
_cell.length_b   1.000
_cell.length_c   1.000
_cell.angle_alpha   90.00
_cell.angle_beta   90.00
_cell.angle_gamma   90.00
#
_symmetry.space_group_name_H-M   'P 1'
#
loop_
_entity.id
_entity.type
_entity.pdbx_description
1 polymer ?
#
loop_
_entity_poly.entity_id
_entity_poly.type
_entity_poly.pdbx_seq_one_letter_code
_entity_poly.pdbx_strand_id
1 'polypeptide(L)'
;MSFPATRLRRLRRNETLRGFVRETELSARDLIQPAFVVAGEGVREEVAAMPGIERFSISGLVEEAGEIAAAGVGALLLFGVPAAKDDAGSGAYDPEGIVQMAVRALKDAHPELVVITDVCLCAYTSHGHCGVVRGNEVDNDITVELLAKTAISHAEAGADAVAPSDMMDGRIGSIRYQLDEEGHPDTPIVAYSAKYASAFYGPFRDAAESSPEFGDRRGYQMDPANAAEAVREAELDLDEGADMLMVKPAVPYLDVVRRVKEATAAPVAAYHVSGEYSMLKAAAANGWIDERAAVLETLTSIRRAGADAIVTYYAKEAAAWL
;
A
#
# COMPACT_ATOMS: atom_id res chain seq x y z
N MET A 1 1.64 25.54 -37.71
CA MET A 1 0.93 26.88 -37.53
C MET A 1 1.06 27.24 -36.06
N SER A 2 1.33 28.50 -35.77
CA SER A 2 1.57 29.02 -34.40
C SER A 2 0.58 30.17 -34.10
N PHE A 3 0.83 30.92 -33.01
CA PHE A 3 0.05 32.12 -32.70
C PHE A 3 0.02 33.11 -33.92
N PRO A 4 -1.13 33.78 -34.20
CA PRO A 4 -2.37 33.83 -33.45
C PRO A 4 -3.39 32.72 -33.77
N ALA A 5 -3.12 31.83 -34.75
CA ALA A 5 -4.06 30.79 -35.16
C ALA A 5 -4.26 29.74 -34.08
N THR A 6 -3.18 29.24 -33.49
CA THR A 6 -3.21 28.29 -32.42
C THR A 6 -3.27 29.00 -31.05
N ARG A 7 -4.33 28.70 -30.27
CA ARG A 7 -4.56 29.27 -28.93
C ARG A 7 -5.12 28.19 -28.01
N LEU A 8 -4.28 27.49 -27.30
CA LEU A 8 -4.67 26.37 -26.42
C LEU A 8 -5.61 26.79 -25.28
N ARG A 9 -5.52 28.08 -24.82
CA ARG A 9 -6.41 28.60 -23.78
C ARG A 9 -7.88 28.66 -24.18
N ARG A 10 -8.24 28.47 -25.47
CA ARG A 10 -9.64 28.44 -25.92
C ARG A 10 -10.45 27.36 -25.23
N LEU A 11 -9.86 26.19 -25.02
CA LEU A 11 -10.47 25.03 -24.33
C LEU A 11 -10.41 25.12 -22.80
N ARG A 12 -9.75 26.14 -22.22
CA ARG A 12 -9.66 26.35 -20.76
C ARG A 12 -10.68 27.35 -20.23
N ARG A 13 -11.50 27.98 -21.11
CA ARG A 13 -12.34 29.16 -20.80
C ARG A 13 -13.40 28.91 -19.73
N ASN A 14 -13.96 27.73 -19.68
CA ASN A 14 -14.94 27.32 -18.67
C ASN A 14 -14.78 25.85 -18.32
N GLU A 15 -15.46 25.41 -17.26
CA GLU A 15 -15.34 24.07 -16.71
C GLU A 15 -15.78 22.98 -17.70
N THR A 16 -16.90 23.18 -18.37
CA THR A 16 -17.41 22.22 -19.37
C THR A 16 -16.42 21.96 -20.49
N LEU A 17 -15.80 23.02 -21.03
CA LEU A 17 -14.77 22.87 -22.07
C LEU A 17 -13.52 22.17 -21.53
N ARG A 18 -13.13 22.45 -20.28
CA ARG A 18 -12.02 21.72 -19.65
C ARG A 18 -12.37 20.24 -19.46
N GLY A 19 -13.61 19.94 -19.06
CA GLY A 19 -14.09 18.56 -18.92
C GLY A 19 -14.02 17.77 -20.22
N PHE A 20 -14.39 18.37 -21.37
CA PHE A 20 -14.32 17.68 -22.67
C PHE A 20 -12.92 17.24 -23.11
N VAL A 21 -11.88 17.89 -22.60
CA VAL A 21 -10.48 17.61 -22.95
C VAL A 21 -9.69 17.05 -21.77
N ARG A 22 -10.37 16.64 -20.71
CA ARG A 22 -9.74 15.99 -19.55
C ARG A 22 -9.28 14.60 -19.96
N GLU A 23 -7.99 14.30 -19.77
CA GLU A 23 -7.36 13.04 -20.15
C GLU A 23 -7.31 12.04 -18.98
N THR A 24 -7.41 12.54 -17.75
CA THR A 24 -7.31 11.71 -16.54
C THR A 24 -8.50 12.00 -15.64
N GLU A 25 -9.17 10.96 -15.22
CA GLU A 25 -10.23 11.00 -14.23
C GLU A 25 -9.79 10.22 -12.98
N LEU A 26 -10.20 10.70 -11.82
CA LEU A 26 -10.04 10.06 -10.53
C LEU A 26 -11.43 9.70 -10.00
N SER A 27 -11.59 8.48 -9.53
CA SER A 27 -12.83 8.01 -8.90
C SER A 27 -12.56 7.29 -7.59
N ALA A 28 -13.58 7.14 -6.75
CA ALA A 28 -13.47 6.38 -5.51
C ALA A 28 -13.04 4.92 -5.74
N ARG A 29 -13.33 4.36 -6.92
CA ARG A 29 -12.95 2.98 -7.31
C ARG A 29 -11.45 2.80 -7.52
N ASP A 30 -10.73 3.90 -7.76
CA ASP A 30 -9.27 3.88 -7.94
C ASP A 30 -8.53 3.87 -6.59
N LEU A 31 -9.26 4.04 -5.46
CA LEU A 31 -8.69 4.25 -4.13
C LEU A 31 -8.73 2.99 -3.27
N ILE A 32 -7.64 2.75 -2.54
CA ILE A 32 -7.51 1.68 -1.55
C ILE A 32 -7.16 2.33 -0.21
N GLN A 33 -7.93 2.04 0.85
CA GLN A 33 -7.71 2.59 2.19
C GLN A 33 -6.77 1.69 2.99
N PRO A 34 -5.59 2.17 3.43
CA PRO A 34 -4.80 1.46 4.42
C PRO A 34 -5.46 1.48 5.80
N ALA A 35 -5.45 0.36 6.51
CA ALA A 35 -6.01 0.24 7.85
C ALA A 35 -5.10 -0.58 8.77
N PHE A 36 -5.09 -0.23 10.06
CA PHE A 36 -4.28 -0.90 11.08
C PHE A 36 -5.17 -1.65 12.06
N VAL A 37 -4.89 -2.94 12.25
CA VAL A 37 -5.56 -3.76 13.26
C VAL A 37 -4.60 -4.10 14.40
N VAL A 38 -5.07 -3.94 15.62
CA VAL A 38 -4.32 -4.21 16.86
C VAL A 38 -5.07 -5.19 17.74
N ALA A 39 -4.34 -5.91 18.58
CA ALA A 39 -4.92 -6.78 19.59
C ALA A 39 -5.69 -5.99 20.65
N GLY A 40 -6.69 -6.61 21.30
CA GLY A 40 -7.51 -6.04 22.37
C GLY A 40 -8.97 -5.89 21.95
N GLU A 41 -9.79 -5.43 22.90
CA GLU A 41 -11.23 -5.17 22.70
C GLU A 41 -11.52 -3.67 22.85
N GLY A 42 -12.31 -3.12 21.93
CA GLY A 42 -12.74 -1.71 21.97
C GLY A 42 -11.58 -0.71 21.78
N VAL A 43 -10.45 -1.14 21.24
CA VAL A 43 -9.31 -0.24 20.97
C VAL A 43 -9.64 0.63 19.77
N ARG A 44 -9.51 1.94 19.95
CA ARG A 44 -9.53 2.98 18.93
C ARG A 44 -8.50 4.03 19.33
N GLU A 45 -7.36 4.04 18.67
CA GLU A 45 -6.19 4.81 19.05
C GLU A 45 -5.67 5.65 17.89
N GLU A 46 -5.65 6.97 18.05
CA GLU A 46 -5.16 7.89 17.02
C GLU A 46 -3.64 7.74 16.84
N VAL A 47 -3.20 7.71 15.60
CA VAL A 47 -1.78 7.77 15.24
C VAL A 47 -1.33 9.23 15.21
N ALA A 48 -0.66 9.69 16.27
CA ALA A 48 -0.30 11.10 16.46
C ALA A 48 0.45 11.73 15.26
N ALA A 49 1.27 10.95 14.55
CA ALA A 49 2.00 11.40 13.37
C ALA A 49 1.15 11.42 12.09
N MET A 50 -0.11 10.94 12.15
CA MET A 50 -1.04 10.84 11.01
C MET A 50 -2.44 11.30 11.45
N PRO A 51 -2.70 12.61 11.62
CA PRO A 51 -3.97 13.12 12.12
C PRO A 51 -5.18 12.58 11.37
N GLY A 52 -6.16 12.02 12.10
CA GLY A 52 -7.36 11.39 11.54
C GLY A 52 -7.20 9.92 11.15
N ILE A 53 -6.02 9.31 11.35
CA ILE A 53 -5.80 7.88 11.17
C ILE A 53 -5.71 7.21 12.54
N GLU A 54 -6.39 6.09 12.69
CA GLU A 54 -6.50 5.35 13.94
C GLU A 54 -6.07 3.88 13.76
N ARG A 55 -5.67 3.26 14.85
CA ARG A 55 -5.52 1.81 15.00
C ARG A 55 -6.76 1.25 15.67
N PHE A 56 -7.27 0.14 15.20
CA PHE A 56 -8.52 -0.43 15.68
C PHE A 56 -8.33 -1.85 16.20
N SER A 57 -9.07 -2.22 17.25
CA SER A 57 -9.39 -3.63 17.49
C SER A 57 -10.25 -4.18 16.34
N ILE A 58 -10.39 -5.50 16.24
CA ILE A 58 -11.14 -6.15 15.16
C ILE A 58 -12.57 -5.57 15.04
N SER A 59 -13.29 -5.40 16.15
CA SER A 59 -14.64 -4.84 16.13
C SER A 59 -14.69 -3.40 15.59
N GLY A 60 -13.76 -2.54 16.02
CA GLY A 60 -13.67 -1.17 15.52
C GLY A 60 -13.26 -1.11 14.04
N LEU A 61 -12.38 -2.04 13.60
CA LEU A 61 -12.02 -2.15 12.19
C LEU A 61 -13.22 -2.55 11.31
N VAL A 62 -14.07 -3.45 11.77
CA VAL A 62 -15.29 -3.84 11.05
C VAL A 62 -16.24 -2.65 10.89
N GLU A 63 -16.41 -1.82 11.93
CA GLU A 63 -17.21 -0.59 11.86
C GLU A 63 -16.60 0.41 10.85
N GLU A 64 -15.30 0.68 10.94
CA GLU A 64 -14.58 1.58 10.03
C GLU A 64 -14.64 1.08 8.57
N ALA A 65 -14.53 -0.22 8.34
CA ALA A 65 -14.68 -0.83 7.02
C ALA A 65 -16.06 -0.57 6.41
N GLY A 66 -17.11 -0.60 7.21
CA GLY A 66 -18.45 -0.23 6.78
C GLY A 66 -18.56 1.24 6.35
N GLU A 67 -17.92 2.15 7.07
CA GLU A 67 -17.87 3.58 6.70
C GLU A 67 -17.07 3.81 5.41
N ILE A 68 -15.95 3.09 5.22
CA ILE A 68 -15.11 3.15 4.02
C ILE A 68 -15.90 2.66 2.80
N ALA A 69 -16.59 1.53 2.93
CA ALA A 69 -17.43 0.98 1.87
C ALA A 69 -18.62 1.93 1.54
N ALA A 70 -19.24 2.53 2.56
CA ALA A 70 -20.32 3.51 2.38
C ALA A 70 -19.84 4.79 1.67
N ALA A 71 -18.58 5.18 1.81
CA ALA A 71 -17.96 6.28 1.07
C ALA A 71 -17.67 5.93 -0.41
N GLY A 72 -17.85 4.67 -0.82
CA GLY A 72 -17.61 4.20 -2.19
C GLY A 72 -16.19 3.66 -2.44
N VAL A 73 -15.37 3.50 -1.40
CA VAL A 73 -14.05 2.86 -1.48
C VAL A 73 -14.25 1.34 -1.37
N GLY A 74 -13.85 0.60 -2.40
CA GLY A 74 -14.12 -0.83 -2.52
C GLY A 74 -13.03 -1.74 -1.96
N ALA A 75 -11.92 -1.21 -1.45
CA ALA A 75 -10.78 -2.02 -1.00
C ALA A 75 -10.07 -1.46 0.23
N LEU A 76 -9.61 -2.37 1.10
CA LEU A 76 -8.71 -2.11 2.22
C LEU A 76 -7.35 -2.75 1.96
N LEU A 77 -6.27 -2.08 2.42
CA LEU A 77 -4.95 -2.68 2.60
C LEU A 77 -4.68 -2.80 4.11
N LEU A 78 -4.67 -4.03 4.61
CA LEU A 78 -4.67 -4.33 6.04
C LEU A 78 -3.26 -4.57 6.58
N PHE A 79 -2.91 -3.87 7.66
CA PHE A 79 -1.67 -4.01 8.42
C PHE A 79 -1.99 -4.48 9.84
N GLY A 80 -1.33 -5.56 10.29
CA GLY A 80 -1.45 -6.08 11.65
C GLY A 80 -0.36 -5.54 12.58
N VAL A 81 -0.75 -5.22 13.81
CA VAL A 81 0.18 -4.93 14.90
C VAL A 81 -0.07 -5.98 16.00
N PRO A 82 0.79 -7.01 16.12
CA PRO A 82 0.58 -8.10 17.05
C PRO A 82 0.84 -7.65 18.50
N ALA A 83 0.23 -8.35 19.47
CA ALA A 83 0.45 -8.11 20.90
C ALA A 83 1.86 -8.51 21.37
N ALA A 84 2.50 -9.45 20.68
CA ALA A 84 3.84 -9.91 21.00
C ALA A 84 4.65 -10.10 19.71
N LYS A 85 5.95 -9.90 19.82
CA LYS A 85 6.90 -10.03 18.72
C LYS A 85 8.00 -11.02 19.10
N ASP A 86 8.57 -11.69 18.11
CA ASP A 86 9.74 -12.54 18.27
C ASP A 86 10.75 -12.33 17.13
N ASP A 87 11.90 -12.98 17.20
CA ASP A 87 12.97 -12.78 16.22
C ASP A 87 12.64 -13.36 14.83
N ALA A 88 11.70 -14.30 14.75
CA ALA A 88 11.26 -14.92 13.50
C ALA A 88 9.98 -14.28 12.92
N GLY A 89 9.32 -13.40 13.67
CA GLY A 89 8.04 -12.83 13.28
C GLY A 89 6.90 -13.85 13.18
N SER A 90 6.89 -14.88 14.09
CA SER A 90 5.99 -16.03 13.98
C SER A 90 4.50 -15.67 14.00
N GLY A 91 4.12 -14.55 14.64
CA GLY A 91 2.76 -14.06 14.62
C GLY A 91 2.24 -13.66 13.24
N ALA A 92 3.10 -13.50 12.23
CA ALA A 92 2.69 -13.14 10.88
C ALA A 92 1.95 -14.28 10.16
N TYR A 93 2.36 -15.53 10.44
CA TYR A 93 1.81 -16.74 9.82
C TYR A 93 1.03 -17.64 10.80
N ASP A 94 0.69 -17.11 11.98
CA ASP A 94 -0.17 -17.81 12.94
C ASP A 94 -1.61 -17.82 12.38
N PRO A 95 -2.26 -19.00 12.24
CA PRO A 95 -3.66 -19.10 11.80
C PRO A 95 -4.64 -18.30 12.66
N GLU A 96 -4.32 -18.06 13.94
CA GLU A 96 -5.07 -17.21 14.86
C GLU A 96 -4.40 -15.84 15.07
N GLY A 97 -3.53 -15.45 14.16
CA GLY A 97 -2.90 -14.12 14.13
C GLY A 97 -3.90 -12.99 13.94
N ILE A 98 -3.49 -11.79 14.33
CA ILE A 98 -4.38 -10.62 14.33
C ILE A 98 -4.92 -10.29 12.93
N VAL A 99 -4.13 -10.45 11.86
CA VAL A 99 -4.58 -10.23 10.49
C VAL A 99 -5.56 -11.30 10.06
N GLN A 100 -5.26 -12.58 10.31
CA GLN A 100 -6.11 -13.71 9.96
C GLN A 100 -7.49 -13.61 10.63
N MET A 101 -7.53 -13.27 11.92
CA MET A 101 -8.79 -13.02 12.63
C MET A 101 -9.54 -11.81 12.06
N ALA A 102 -8.83 -10.73 11.75
CA ALA A 102 -9.45 -9.52 11.19
C ALA A 102 -10.01 -9.77 9.78
N VAL A 103 -9.30 -10.52 8.93
CA VAL A 103 -9.78 -10.90 7.59
C VAL A 103 -11.08 -11.66 7.69
N ARG A 104 -11.14 -12.71 8.54
CA ARG A 104 -12.39 -13.48 8.76
C ARG A 104 -13.55 -12.57 9.17
N ALA A 105 -13.34 -11.70 10.15
CA ALA A 105 -14.37 -10.79 10.65
C ALA A 105 -14.82 -9.77 9.60
N LEU A 106 -13.90 -9.25 8.78
CA LEU A 106 -14.19 -8.32 7.70
C LEU A 106 -15.00 -9.01 6.60
N LYS A 107 -14.63 -10.21 6.19
CA LYS A 107 -15.33 -10.96 5.13
C LYS A 107 -16.71 -11.43 5.60
N ASP A 108 -16.88 -11.77 6.87
CA ASP A 108 -18.21 -12.11 7.45
C ASP A 108 -19.14 -10.89 7.46
N ALA A 109 -18.64 -9.70 7.81
CA ALA A 109 -19.46 -8.49 7.92
C ALA A 109 -19.65 -7.74 6.58
N HIS A 110 -18.62 -7.73 5.73
CA HIS A 110 -18.55 -6.97 4.48
C HIS A 110 -18.00 -7.84 3.34
N PRO A 111 -18.74 -8.86 2.86
CA PRO A 111 -18.26 -9.83 1.87
C PRO A 111 -17.84 -9.21 0.53
N GLU A 112 -18.43 -8.06 0.16
CA GLU A 112 -18.14 -7.36 -1.09
C GLU A 112 -16.90 -6.45 -1.01
N LEU A 113 -16.39 -6.17 0.21
CA LEU A 113 -15.21 -5.36 0.40
C LEU A 113 -13.97 -6.19 0.08
N VAL A 114 -13.12 -5.69 -0.82
CA VAL A 114 -11.84 -6.32 -1.14
C VAL A 114 -10.86 -6.10 0.00
N VAL A 115 -10.40 -7.18 0.62
CA VAL A 115 -9.40 -7.17 1.69
C VAL A 115 -8.06 -7.62 1.14
N ILE A 116 -7.15 -6.68 0.96
CA ILE A 116 -5.75 -6.93 0.57
C ILE A 116 -4.93 -6.97 1.85
N THR A 117 -4.06 -7.95 2.03
CA THR A 117 -3.23 -8.06 3.24
C THR A 117 -1.76 -7.80 2.94
N ASP A 118 -1.13 -6.95 3.74
CA ASP A 118 0.33 -6.75 3.68
C ASP A 118 1.05 -8.03 4.13
N VAL A 119 2.00 -8.49 3.33
CA VAL A 119 2.85 -9.64 3.65
C VAL A 119 4.26 -9.12 3.93
N CYS A 120 4.59 -9.03 5.21
CA CYS A 120 5.88 -8.57 5.69
C CYS A 120 6.08 -8.99 7.15
N LEU A 121 7.32 -9.20 7.57
CA LEU A 121 7.62 -9.58 8.95
C LEU A 121 7.93 -8.40 9.87
N CYS A 122 8.12 -7.17 9.36
CA CYS A 122 8.64 -6.04 10.16
C CYS A 122 7.76 -5.60 11.34
N ALA A 123 6.45 -5.81 11.29
CA ALA A 123 5.56 -5.54 12.42
C ALA A 123 5.61 -6.65 13.47
N TYR A 124 6.09 -7.83 13.11
CA TYR A 124 6.08 -9.06 13.92
C TYR A 124 7.45 -9.41 14.49
N THR A 125 8.54 -8.94 13.88
CA THR A 125 9.90 -9.15 14.38
C THR A 125 10.21 -8.21 15.54
N SER A 126 10.91 -8.74 16.58
CA SER A 126 11.37 -7.95 17.72
C SER A 126 12.29 -6.80 17.30
N HIS A 127 13.14 -7.04 16.30
CA HIS A 127 14.11 -6.06 15.78
C HIS A 127 13.56 -5.13 14.67
N GLY A 128 12.32 -5.29 14.21
CA GLY A 128 11.67 -4.42 13.25
C GLY A 128 12.18 -4.50 11.79
N HIS A 129 13.07 -5.43 11.43
CA HIS A 129 13.43 -5.69 10.03
C HIS A 129 12.38 -6.54 9.31
N CYS A 130 12.35 -6.44 7.96
CA CYS A 130 11.35 -7.13 7.13
C CYS A 130 11.60 -8.64 6.96
N GLY A 131 12.59 -9.20 7.61
CA GLY A 131 12.96 -10.62 7.52
C GLY A 131 13.80 -11.09 8.69
N VAL A 132 14.17 -12.36 8.66
CA VAL A 132 15.03 -13.01 9.68
C VAL A 132 16.43 -12.44 9.62
N VAL A 133 16.97 -12.04 10.78
CA VAL A 133 18.31 -11.47 10.86
C VAL A 133 19.34 -12.53 11.19
N ARG A 134 20.43 -12.59 10.43
CA ARG A 134 21.65 -13.34 10.73
C ARG A 134 22.83 -12.40 10.82
N GLY A 135 23.43 -12.32 12.00
CA GLY A 135 24.44 -11.30 12.27
C GLY A 135 23.83 -9.91 12.27
N ASN A 136 24.14 -9.07 11.27
CA ASN A 136 23.60 -7.73 11.10
C ASN A 136 22.84 -7.54 9.77
N GLU A 137 22.54 -8.62 9.07
CA GLU A 137 21.89 -8.60 7.77
C GLU A 137 20.64 -9.46 7.76
N VAL A 138 19.67 -9.13 6.90
CA VAL A 138 18.49 -9.95 6.68
C VAL A 138 18.86 -11.11 5.77
N ASP A 139 18.55 -12.33 6.21
CA ASP A 139 18.71 -13.55 5.41
C ASP A 139 17.54 -13.68 4.43
N ASN A 140 17.83 -13.50 3.15
CA ASN A 140 16.84 -13.50 2.08
C ASN A 140 16.06 -14.82 2.01
N ASP A 141 16.77 -15.93 1.89
CA ASP A 141 16.18 -17.22 1.53
C ASP A 141 15.27 -17.78 2.63
N ILE A 142 15.70 -17.68 3.90
CA ILE A 142 14.87 -18.07 5.05
C ILE A 142 13.64 -17.14 5.15
N THR A 143 13.82 -15.86 4.88
CA THR A 143 12.72 -14.89 4.93
C THR A 143 11.66 -15.22 3.90
N VAL A 144 12.04 -15.53 2.66
CA VAL A 144 11.14 -15.90 1.57
C VAL A 144 10.23 -17.08 1.95
N GLU A 145 10.75 -18.10 2.66
CA GLU A 145 9.93 -19.21 3.15
C GLU A 145 8.86 -18.77 4.15
N LEU A 146 9.18 -17.84 5.04
CA LEU A 146 8.22 -17.32 6.03
C LEU A 146 7.19 -16.39 5.42
N LEU A 147 7.58 -15.60 4.41
CA LEU A 147 6.64 -14.76 3.66
C LEU A 147 5.61 -15.59 2.91
N ALA A 148 6.02 -16.70 2.29
CA ALA A 148 5.10 -17.60 1.64
C ALA A 148 4.11 -18.24 2.62
N LYS A 149 4.56 -18.69 3.81
CA LYS A 149 3.66 -19.15 4.89
C LYS A 149 2.68 -18.07 5.33
N THR A 150 3.14 -16.81 5.42
CA THR A 150 2.28 -15.68 5.77
C THR A 150 1.19 -15.48 4.71
N ALA A 151 1.57 -15.48 3.43
CA ALA A 151 0.62 -15.32 2.33
C ALA A 151 -0.45 -16.42 2.31
N ILE A 152 -0.03 -17.69 2.50
CA ILE A 152 -0.96 -18.85 2.60
C ILE A 152 -1.94 -18.62 3.75
N SER A 153 -1.45 -18.32 4.96
CA SER A 153 -2.31 -18.15 6.13
C SER A 153 -3.33 -17.01 5.96
N HIS A 154 -2.96 -15.96 5.21
CA HIS A 154 -3.88 -14.86 4.85
C HIS A 154 -4.93 -15.32 3.82
N ALA A 155 -4.53 -16.08 2.80
CA ALA A 155 -5.45 -16.64 1.81
C ALA A 155 -6.44 -17.63 2.45
N GLU A 156 -5.97 -18.53 3.34
CA GLU A 156 -6.81 -19.43 4.14
C GLU A 156 -7.81 -18.69 5.03
N ALA A 157 -7.43 -17.52 5.54
CA ALA A 157 -8.34 -16.66 6.31
C ALA A 157 -9.39 -15.94 5.45
N GLY A 158 -9.26 -15.98 4.11
CA GLY A 158 -10.19 -15.39 3.16
C GLY A 158 -9.78 -14.01 2.62
N ALA A 159 -8.50 -13.65 2.67
CA ALA A 159 -8.00 -12.45 2.01
C ALA A 159 -8.25 -12.53 0.49
N ASP A 160 -8.73 -11.44 -0.11
CA ASP A 160 -9.00 -11.37 -1.54
C ASP A 160 -7.72 -11.20 -2.38
N ALA A 161 -6.65 -10.68 -1.78
CA ALA A 161 -5.33 -10.57 -2.39
C ALA A 161 -4.25 -10.45 -1.32
N VAL A 162 -3.01 -10.83 -1.66
CA VAL A 162 -1.83 -10.66 -0.80
C VAL A 162 -0.87 -9.64 -1.41
N ALA A 163 -0.23 -8.81 -0.56
CA ALA A 163 0.63 -7.72 -1.01
C ALA A 163 2.03 -7.79 -0.35
N PRO A 164 2.96 -8.56 -0.91
CA PRO A 164 4.32 -8.71 -0.39
C PRO A 164 5.08 -7.38 -0.45
N SER A 165 5.49 -6.88 0.72
CA SER A 165 6.10 -5.56 0.88
C SER A 165 7.52 -5.57 1.45
N ASP A 166 8.11 -6.73 1.56
CA ASP A 166 9.39 -7.02 2.20
C ASP A 166 10.62 -6.65 1.36
N MET A 167 10.56 -6.80 0.03
CA MET A 167 11.63 -6.61 -0.96
C MET A 167 12.71 -7.70 -0.96
N MET A 168 12.38 -8.95 -0.59
CA MET A 168 13.30 -10.09 -0.74
C MET A 168 13.31 -10.59 -2.18
N ASP A 169 14.47 -11.00 -2.67
CA ASP A 169 14.62 -11.56 -4.02
C ASP A 169 13.90 -12.92 -4.12
N GLY A 170 13.10 -13.13 -5.18
CA GLY A 170 12.40 -14.37 -5.47
C GLY A 170 11.14 -14.62 -4.62
N ARG A 171 10.70 -13.65 -3.81
CA ARG A 171 9.56 -13.82 -2.92
C ARG A 171 8.24 -14.01 -3.66
N ILE A 172 8.06 -13.35 -4.81
CA ILE A 172 6.81 -13.46 -5.56
C ILE A 172 6.66 -14.86 -6.13
N GLY A 173 7.72 -15.40 -6.73
CA GLY A 173 7.73 -16.77 -7.26
C GLY A 173 7.48 -17.83 -6.20
N SER A 174 8.09 -17.67 -5.01
CA SER A 174 7.86 -18.57 -3.88
C SER A 174 6.42 -18.49 -3.37
N ILE A 175 5.86 -17.28 -3.21
CA ILE A 175 4.47 -17.07 -2.76
C ILE A 175 3.50 -17.65 -3.79
N ARG A 176 3.67 -17.37 -5.08
CA ARG A 176 2.80 -17.87 -6.15
C ARG A 176 2.79 -19.40 -6.19
N TYR A 177 3.99 -20.00 -6.19
CA TYR A 177 4.13 -21.45 -6.21
C TYR A 177 3.42 -22.11 -5.01
N GLN A 178 3.63 -21.59 -3.80
CA GLN A 178 3.04 -22.17 -2.61
C GLN A 178 1.52 -21.93 -2.51
N LEU A 179 1.02 -20.75 -2.93
CA LEU A 179 -0.43 -20.52 -3.02
C LEU A 179 -1.10 -21.52 -3.97
N ASP A 180 -0.48 -21.81 -5.12
CA ASP A 180 -1.02 -22.78 -6.09
C ASP A 180 -1.04 -24.21 -5.52
N GLU A 181 0.06 -24.65 -4.87
CA GLU A 181 0.16 -25.97 -4.26
C GLU A 181 -0.81 -26.20 -3.08
N GLU A 182 -1.08 -25.14 -2.29
CA GLU A 182 -2.00 -25.19 -1.15
C GLU A 182 -3.47 -24.91 -1.52
N GLY A 183 -3.77 -24.82 -2.82
CA GLY A 183 -5.15 -24.72 -3.32
C GLY A 183 -5.74 -23.32 -3.39
N HIS A 184 -4.89 -22.29 -3.42
CA HIS A 184 -5.26 -20.88 -3.57
C HIS A 184 -4.78 -20.26 -4.90
N PRO A 185 -4.95 -20.93 -6.08
CA PRO A 185 -4.44 -20.42 -7.36
C PRO A 185 -5.11 -19.12 -7.81
N ASP A 186 -6.29 -18.83 -7.29
CA ASP A 186 -7.08 -17.64 -7.65
C ASP A 186 -6.77 -16.42 -6.75
N THR A 187 -5.85 -16.53 -5.78
CA THR A 187 -5.45 -15.41 -4.93
C THR A 187 -4.46 -14.50 -5.65
N PRO A 188 -4.82 -13.24 -6.01
CA PRO A 188 -3.92 -12.31 -6.68
C PRO A 188 -2.76 -11.86 -5.79
N ILE A 189 -1.62 -11.57 -6.42
CA ILE A 189 -0.44 -10.99 -5.76
C ILE A 189 -0.27 -9.54 -6.22
N VAL A 190 -0.38 -8.60 -5.28
CA VAL A 190 -0.07 -7.18 -5.47
C VAL A 190 1.35 -6.91 -4.98
N ALA A 191 2.32 -7.05 -5.87
CA ALA A 191 3.74 -6.99 -5.52
C ALA A 191 4.23 -5.55 -5.30
N TYR A 192 4.88 -5.28 -4.18
CA TYR A 192 5.61 -4.03 -3.98
C TYR A 192 6.93 -4.05 -4.76
N SER A 193 6.84 -4.05 -6.08
CA SER A 193 7.97 -4.26 -6.98
C SER A 193 9.00 -3.15 -6.93
N ALA A 194 8.57 -1.91 -6.74
CA ALA A 194 9.46 -0.76 -6.65
C ALA A 194 9.26 -0.02 -5.32
N LYS A 195 9.80 -0.60 -4.24
CA LYS A 195 9.76 0.02 -2.90
C LYS A 195 11.11 0.59 -2.53
N TYR A 196 11.18 1.89 -2.41
CA TYR A 196 12.39 2.65 -2.12
C TYR A 196 12.66 2.78 -0.62
N ALA A 197 13.95 2.88 -0.25
CA ALA A 197 14.40 3.24 1.09
C ALA A 197 14.12 4.74 1.34
N SER A 198 12.88 5.05 1.73
CA SER A 198 12.37 6.41 1.76
C SER A 198 12.33 7.02 3.15
N ALA A 199 12.60 8.33 3.22
CA ALA A 199 12.40 9.15 4.42
C ALA A 199 10.92 9.38 4.75
N PHE A 200 9.99 9.14 3.79
CA PHE A 200 8.55 9.36 3.96
C PHE A 200 7.81 8.25 4.71
N TYR A 201 8.51 7.26 5.28
CA TYR A 201 7.89 6.16 6.04
C TYR A 201 7.82 6.41 7.56
N GLY A 202 8.34 7.53 8.06
CA GLY A 202 8.37 7.81 9.51
C GLY A 202 7.04 7.55 10.20
N PRO A 203 5.93 8.24 9.81
CA PRO A 203 4.65 8.06 10.48
C PRO A 203 4.08 6.63 10.40
N PHE A 204 4.35 5.89 9.32
CA PHE A 204 3.95 4.48 9.23
C PHE A 204 4.70 3.60 10.23
N ARG A 205 6.00 3.86 10.45
CA ARG A 205 6.79 3.07 11.41
C ARG A 205 6.25 3.22 12.83
N ASP A 206 5.77 4.42 13.17
CA ASP A 206 5.10 4.67 14.45
C ASP A 206 3.75 3.92 14.52
N ALA A 207 2.94 4.00 13.44
CA ALA A 207 1.63 3.35 13.39
C ALA A 207 1.70 1.82 13.45
N ALA A 208 2.68 1.19 12.77
CA ALA A 208 2.88 -0.25 12.70
C ALA A 208 3.88 -0.78 13.74
N GLU A 209 4.43 0.09 14.61
CA GLU A 209 5.47 -0.25 15.59
C GLU A 209 6.64 -1.05 14.96
N SER A 210 7.06 -0.64 13.76
CA SER A 210 8.02 -1.38 12.93
C SER A 210 9.32 -0.64 12.67
N SER A 211 9.72 0.26 13.56
CA SER A 211 11.03 0.91 13.47
C SER A 211 12.16 -0.09 13.68
N PRO A 212 13.18 -0.14 12.79
CA PRO A 212 14.30 -1.05 13.00
C PRO A 212 15.09 -0.63 14.26
N GLU A 213 15.43 -1.61 15.10
CA GLU A 213 16.22 -1.39 16.32
C GLU A 213 17.70 -1.09 16.04
N PHE A 214 18.19 -1.51 14.88
CA PHE A 214 19.57 -1.27 14.42
C PHE A 214 19.62 -1.07 12.91
N GLY A 215 20.69 -0.45 12.41
CA GLY A 215 20.92 -0.26 10.98
C GLY A 215 19.82 0.52 10.27
N ASP A 216 19.59 0.14 9.04
CA ASP A 216 18.50 0.67 8.21
C ASP A 216 18.00 -0.42 7.22
N ARG A 217 17.11 -0.07 6.30
CA ARG A 217 16.54 -1.01 5.33
C ARG A 217 17.14 -0.89 3.92
N ARG A 218 18.24 -0.16 3.75
CA ARG A 218 18.86 0.09 2.44
C ARG A 218 19.53 -1.15 1.84
N GLY A 219 19.75 -2.18 2.64
CA GLY A 219 20.29 -3.45 2.18
C GLY A 219 19.31 -4.25 1.32
N TYR A 220 17.99 -3.96 1.40
CA TYR A 220 16.96 -4.65 0.64
C TYR A 220 15.88 -3.74 0.04
N GLN A 221 15.74 -2.50 0.46
CA GLN A 221 14.89 -1.51 -0.23
C GLN A 221 15.74 -0.73 -1.24
N MET A 222 15.12 -0.36 -2.35
CA MET A 222 15.79 0.30 -3.48
C MET A 222 16.39 1.65 -3.12
N ASP A 223 17.50 1.99 -3.77
CA ASP A 223 18.12 3.33 -3.64
C ASP A 223 17.22 4.39 -4.32
N PRO A 224 16.87 5.47 -3.63
CA PRO A 224 16.09 6.58 -4.20
C PRO A 224 16.68 7.21 -5.47
N ALA A 225 17.96 7.03 -5.74
CA ALA A 225 18.63 7.54 -6.93
C ALA A 225 18.40 6.69 -8.19
N ASN A 226 17.85 5.46 -8.05
CA ASN A 226 17.74 4.49 -9.13
C ASN A 226 16.31 4.39 -9.68
N ALA A 227 16.11 4.73 -10.95
CA ALA A 227 14.81 4.56 -11.63
C ALA A 227 14.80 3.37 -12.61
N ALA A 228 15.94 3.03 -13.22
CA ALA A 228 16.02 1.90 -14.15
C ALA A 228 15.93 0.55 -13.44
N GLU A 229 16.40 0.46 -12.20
CA GLU A 229 16.28 -0.72 -11.34
C GLU A 229 14.80 -1.07 -11.09
N ALA A 230 13.94 -0.08 -10.86
CA ALA A 230 12.51 -0.29 -10.65
C ALA A 230 11.80 -1.03 -11.80
N VAL A 231 12.22 -0.78 -13.04
CA VAL A 231 11.67 -1.49 -14.20
C VAL A 231 12.11 -2.96 -14.19
N ARG A 232 13.37 -3.22 -13.84
CA ARG A 232 13.87 -4.61 -13.75
C ARG A 232 13.19 -5.39 -12.63
N GLU A 233 13.02 -4.78 -11.45
CA GLU A 233 12.27 -5.38 -10.33
C GLU A 233 10.82 -5.69 -10.73
N ALA A 234 10.17 -4.75 -11.43
CA ALA A 234 8.80 -4.93 -11.89
C ALA A 234 8.68 -6.06 -12.94
N GLU A 235 9.64 -6.18 -13.88
CA GLU A 235 9.69 -7.25 -14.86
C GLU A 235 9.94 -8.62 -14.19
N LEU A 236 10.85 -8.69 -13.20
CA LEU A 236 11.11 -9.92 -12.45
C LEU A 236 9.87 -10.36 -11.64
N ASP A 237 9.21 -9.46 -10.92
CA ASP A 237 8.01 -9.79 -10.16
C ASP A 237 6.87 -10.30 -11.08
N LEU A 238 6.73 -9.75 -12.30
CA LEU A 238 5.77 -10.27 -13.29
C LEU A 238 6.13 -11.67 -13.77
N ASP A 239 7.40 -11.91 -14.09
CA ASP A 239 7.90 -13.23 -14.52
C ASP A 239 7.73 -14.28 -13.40
N GLU A 240 7.78 -13.85 -12.14
CA GLU A 240 7.54 -14.65 -10.94
C GLU A 240 6.04 -14.87 -10.63
N GLY A 241 5.12 -14.17 -11.31
CA GLY A 241 3.67 -14.37 -11.19
C GLY A 241 2.92 -13.29 -10.40
N ALA A 242 3.42 -12.05 -10.32
CA ALA A 242 2.64 -10.93 -9.81
C ALA A 242 1.49 -10.58 -10.76
N ASP A 243 0.31 -10.28 -10.20
CA ASP A 243 -0.88 -9.85 -10.96
C ASP A 243 -0.96 -8.32 -11.08
N MET A 244 -0.44 -7.61 -10.09
CA MET A 244 -0.37 -6.15 -10.05
C MET A 244 0.95 -5.72 -9.43
N LEU A 245 1.55 -4.68 -10.00
CA LEU A 245 2.80 -4.07 -9.52
C LEU A 245 2.50 -2.85 -8.66
N MET A 246 3.33 -2.57 -7.65
CA MET A 246 3.18 -1.37 -6.82
C MET A 246 4.48 -0.58 -6.72
N VAL A 247 4.37 0.74 -6.91
CA VAL A 247 5.44 1.71 -6.67
C VAL A 247 5.20 2.41 -5.33
N LYS A 248 6.20 2.43 -4.46
CA LYS A 248 6.15 3.04 -3.12
C LYS A 248 7.46 3.77 -2.77
N PRO A 249 7.41 5.06 -2.40
CA PRO A 249 6.28 6.01 -2.39
C PRO A 249 5.78 6.42 -3.77
N ALA A 250 4.69 7.23 -3.81
CA ALA A 250 4.09 7.68 -5.06
C ALA A 250 4.64 9.04 -5.54
N VAL A 251 4.48 10.11 -4.76
CA VAL A 251 4.68 11.50 -5.24
C VAL A 251 6.12 11.79 -5.66
N PRO A 252 7.17 11.42 -4.90
CA PRO A 252 8.56 11.62 -5.34
C PRO A 252 8.99 10.71 -6.49
N TYR A 253 8.16 9.72 -6.87
CA TYR A 253 8.47 8.67 -7.84
C TYR A 253 7.43 8.55 -8.97
N LEU A 254 6.75 9.68 -9.32
CA LEU A 254 5.79 9.70 -10.44
C LEU A 254 6.44 9.31 -11.78
N ASP A 255 7.72 9.61 -11.95
CA ASP A 255 8.51 9.18 -13.10
C ASP A 255 8.71 7.65 -13.11
N VAL A 256 8.88 7.03 -11.95
CA VAL A 256 8.99 5.57 -11.80
C VAL A 256 7.64 4.90 -12.09
N VAL A 257 6.54 5.43 -11.53
CA VAL A 257 5.18 4.96 -11.85
C VAL A 257 4.96 4.95 -13.36
N ARG A 258 5.35 6.06 -14.04
CA ARG A 258 5.23 6.18 -15.49
C ARG A 258 6.08 5.16 -16.23
N ARG A 259 7.35 5.00 -15.83
CA ARG A 259 8.30 4.06 -16.48
C ARG A 259 7.85 2.61 -16.33
N VAL A 260 7.44 2.20 -15.12
CA VAL A 260 6.93 0.85 -14.86
C VAL A 260 5.69 0.59 -15.70
N LYS A 261 4.71 1.52 -15.72
CA LYS A 261 3.49 1.38 -16.53
C LYS A 261 3.76 1.27 -18.03
N GLU A 262 4.68 2.08 -18.55
CA GLU A 262 5.03 2.04 -19.99
C GLU A 262 5.84 0.80 -20.38
N ALA A 263 6.71 0.31 -19.50
CA ALA A 263 7.55 -0.84 -19.77
C ALA A 263 6.77 -2.16 -19.72
N THR A 264 5.89 -2.31 -18.72
CA THR A 264 5.23 -3.59 -18.44
C THR A 264 3.82 -3.70 -19.02
N ALA A 265 3.13 -2.58 -19.24
CA ALA A 265 1.70 -2.52 -19.56
C ALA A 265 0.78 -3.24 -18.53
N ALA A 266 1.33 -3.76 -17.44
CA ALA A 266 0.59 -4.43 -16.36
C ALA A 266 -0.25 -3.43 -15.55
N PRO A 267 -1.20 -3.89 -14.72
CA PRO A 267 -1.83 -3.07 -13.71
C PRO A 267 -0.78 -2.54 -12.70
N VAL A 268 -0.81 -1.23 -12.41
CA VAL A 268 0.12 -0.58 -11.48
C VAL A 268 -0.65 0.11 -10.37
N ALA A 269 -0.34 -0.24 -9.13
CA ALA A 269 -0.73 0.53 -7.95
C ALA A 269 0.38 1.52 -7.58
N ALA A 270 0.03 2.62 -6.94
CA ALA A 270 0.99 3.54 -6.36
C ALA A 270 0.58 3.90 -4.92
N TYR A 271 1.55 3.90 -4.00
CA TYR A 271 1.26 4.16 -2.59
C TYR A 271 1.59 5.60 -2.21
N HIS A 272 0.55 6.41 -2.01
CA HIS A 272 0.62 7.72 -1.37
C HIS A 272 0.81 7.51 0.14
N VAL A 273 2.08 7.54 0.57
CA VAL A 273 2.51 7.03 1.88
C VAL A 273 2.26 8.00 3.03
N SER A 274 2.49 7.50 4.24
CA SER A 274 2.22 8.20 5.51
C SER A 274 2.88 9.58 5.62
N GLY A 275 4.14 9.73 5.20
CA GLY A 275 4.82 11.02 5.21
C GLY A 275 4.26 12.00 4.20
N GLU A 276 3.81 11.53 3.04
CA GLU A 276 3.15 12.36 2.03
C GLU A 276 1.78 12.83 2.54
N TYR A 277 1.01 11.94 3.17
CA TYR A 277 -0.23 12.27 3.87
C TYR A 277 -0.03 13.32 4.96
N SER A 278 0.91 13.07 5.86
CA SER A 278 1.18 13.96 7.01
C SER A 278 1.68 15.34 6.57
N MET A 279 2.44 15.43 5.49
CA MET A 279 2.88 16.71 4.90
C MET A 279 1.68 17.55 4.43
N LEU A 280 0.71 16.95 3.75
CA LEU A 280 -0.50 17.65 3.32
C LEU A 280 -1.36 18.07 4.51
N LYS A 281 -1.58 17.19 5.50
CA LYS A 281 -2.29 17.53 6.75
C LYS A 281 -1.62 18.69 7.48
N ALA A 282 -0.31 18.66 7.64
CA ALA A 282 0.45 19.72 8.31
C ALA A 282 0.37 21.06 7.57
N ALA A 283 0.51 21.06 6.24
CA ALA A 283 0.41 22.27 5.44
C ALA A 283 -1.00 22.87 5.47
N ALA A 284 -2.03 22.02 5.43
CA ALA A 284 -3.43 22.44 5.53
C ALA A 284 -3.75 23.00 6.92
N ALA A 285 -3.31 22.34 8.00
CA ALA A 285 -3.51 22.81 9.37
C ALA A 285 -2.88 24.18 9.64
N ASN A 286 -1.80 24.52 8.92
CA ASN A 286 -1.17 25.83 8.98
C ASN A 286 -1.82 26.87 8.02
N GLY A 287 -2.84 26.49 7.24
CA GLY A 287 -3.51 27.38 6.29
C GLY A 287 -2.66 27.74 5.06
N TRP A 288 -1.62 26.98 4.75
CA TRP A 288 -0.74 27.27 3.62
C TRP A 288 -1.30 26.73 2.29
N ILE A 289 -2.15 25.70 2.36
CA ILE A 289 -2.82 25.10 1.20
C ILE A 289 -4.30 24.84 1.51
N ASP A 290 -5.13 24.80 0.48
CA ASP A 290 -6.47 24.19 0.56
C ASP A 290 -6.31 22.65 0.51
N GLU A 291 -6.71 21.97 1.58
CA GLU A 291 -6.49 20.52 1.74
C GLU A 291 -7.16 19.73 0.63
N ARG A 292 -8.47 19.97 0.41
CA ARG A 292 -9.24 19.25 -0.60
C ARG A 292 -8.63 19.42 -2.00
N ALA A 293 -8.32 20.66 -2.37
CA ALA A 293 -7.75 20.94 -3.69
C ALA A 293 -6.38 20.28 -3.86
N ALA A 294 -5.49 20.37 -2.85
CA ALA A 294 -4.15 19.80 -2.90
C ALA A 294 -4.17 18.26 -2.94
N VAL A 295 -5.05 17.62 -2.17
CA VAL A 295 -5.21 16.17 -2.16
C VAL A 295 -5.73 15.68 -3.51
N LEU A 296 -6.80 16.25 -4.03
CA LEU A 296 -7.34 15.85 -5.33
C LEU A 296 -6.35 16.07 -6.48
N GLU A 297 -5.56 17.15 -6.45
CA GLU A 297 -4.49 17.39 -7.43
C GLU A 297 -3.38 16.34 -7.30
N THR A 298 -2.97 16.00 -6.08
CA THR A 298 -1.96 14.98 -5.79
C THR A 298 -2.40 13.60 -6.31
N LEU A 299 -3.60 13.15 -5.94
CA LEU A 299 -4.13 11.86 -6.39
C LEU A 299 -4.33 11.82 -7.90
N THR A 300 -4.81 12.92 -8.51
CA THR A 300 -4.88 13.04 -9.97
C THR A 300 -3.51 12.96 -10.62
N SER A 301 -2.46 13.52 -10.00
CA SER A 301 -1.10 13.44 -10.53
C SER A 301 -0.55 12.01 -10.53
N ILE A 302 -0.86 11.25 -9.49
CA ILE A 302 -0.51 9.82 -9.38
C ILE A 302 -1.26 9.01 -10.46
N ARG A 303 -2.57 9.24 -10.62
CA ARG A 303 -3.36 8.61 -11.68
C ARG A 303 -2.83 8.95 -13.09
N ARG A 304 -2.51 10.24 -13.33
CA ARG A 304 -1.93 10.71 -14.59
C ARG A 304 -0.56 10.11 -14.88
N ALA A 305 0.23 9.79 -13.86
CA ALA A 305 1.50 9.09 -14.03
C ALA A 305 1.33 7.66 -14.54
N GLY A 306 0.14 7.05 -14.36
CA GLY A 306 -0.18 5.73 -14.88
C GLY A 306 -0.64 4.71 -13.85
N ALA A 307 -0.84 5.13 -12.59
CA ALA A 307 -1.39 4.24 -11.58
C ALA A 307 -2.84 3.86 -11.89
N ASP A 308 -3.17 2.57 -11.88
CA ASP A 308 -4.53 2.05 -12.02
C ASP A 308 -5.26 2.04 -10.67
N ALA A 309 -4.52 1.86 -9.57
CA ALA A 309 -5.02 1.95 -8.21
C ALA A 309 -4.10 2.82 -7.35
N ILE A 310 -4.66 3.47 -6.34
CA ILE A 310 -3.91 4.37 -5.44
C ILE A 310 -4.20 3.97 -4.00
N VAL A 311 -3.17 3.48 -3.31
CA VAL A 311 -3.23 3.29 -1.86
C VAL A 311 -3.00 4.63 -1.20
N THR A 312 -3.96 5.11 -0.42
CA THR A 312 -3.86 6.41 0.25
C THR A 312 -4.67 6.48 1.54
N TYR A 313 -4.13 7.09 2.56
CA TYR A 313 -4.83 7.37 3.82
C TYR A 313 -5.96 8.40 3.66
N TYR A 314 -6.01 9.10 2.55
CA TYR A 314 -7.11 9.99 2.17
C TYR A 314 -8.27 9.28 1.45
N ALA A 315 -8.26 7.95 1.27
CA ALA A 315 -9.22 7.30 0.39
C ALA A 315 -10.67 7.59 0.79
N LYS A 316 -11.03 7.44 2.08
CA LYS A 316 -12.38 7.74 2.60
C LYS A 316 -12.75 9.22 2.42
N GLU A 317 -11.86 10.15 2.78
CA GLU A 317 -12.10 11.58 2.63
C GLU A 317 -12.19 12.01 1.15
N ALA A 318 -11.25 11.54 0.32
CA ALA A 318 -11.20 11.88 -1.11
C ALA A 318 -12.43 11.36 -1.87
N ALA A 319 -12.89 10.15 -1.55
CA ALA A 319 -14.11 9.59 -2.14
C ALA A 319 -15.34 10.48 -1.89
N ALA A 320 -15.44 11.07 -0.70
CA ALA A 320 -16.52 12.02 -0.38
C ALA A 320 -16.40 13.38 -1.11
N TRP A 321 -15.25 13.68 -1.69
CA TRP A 321 -14.99 14.92 -2.43
C TRP A 321 -15.16 14.78 -3.94
N LEU A 322 -15.18 13.54 -4.46
CA LEU A 322 -15.32 13.20 -5.88
C LEU A 322 -16.78 13.15 -6.29
#